data_a72cdfe3e69e6d8538988dd08900cd3b
#
_entry.id   a72cdfe3e69e6d8538988dd08900cd3b
#
_cell.length_a   1.000
_cell.length_b   1.000
_cell.length_c   1.000
_cell.angle_alpha   90.00
_cell.angle_beta   90.00
_cell.angle_gamma   90.00
#
_symmetry.space_group_name_H-M   'P 1'
#
loop_
_entity.id
_entity.type
_entity.pdbx_description
1 polymer ?
#
loop_
_entity_poly.entity_id
_entity_poly.type
_entity_poly.pdbx_seq_one_letter_code
_entity_poly.pdbx_strand_id
1 'polypeptide(L)'
;MKEKATAFAVGATGYPCIEILARGHTHWSMALLGGICVLALVWIARRYPGMNIAVQAALGTAFITAAELAVGLVVNRALGWQVWDYSREFGNVLGQICPLFSFYWFLLCLPVFGLLRLAARWKAKRTSEV
;
A
#
# COMPACT_ATOMS: atom_id res chain seq x y z
N MET A 1 5.01 -18.66 -5.01
CA MET A 1 5.78 -17.72 -5.87
C MET A 1 4.90 -16.90 -6.79
N LYS A 2 3.97 -17.54 -7.53
CA LYS A 2 3.05 -16.82 -8.43
C LYS A 2 2.20 -15.77 -7.71
N GLU A 3 1.72 -16.08 -6.50
CA GLU A 3 0.88 -15.16 -5.71
C GLU A 3 1.64 -13.90 -5.28
N LYS A 4 2.91 -14.05 -4.88
CA LYS A 4 3.75 -12.91 -4.50
C LYS A 4 4.05 -12.02 -5.71
N ALA A 5 4.35 -12.65 -6.85
CA ALA A 5 4.58 -11.92 -8.10
C ALA A 5 3.32 -11.17 -8.53
N THR A 6 2.15 -11.80 -8.43
CA THR A 6 0.86 -11.18 -8.74
C THR A 6 0.58 -10.00 -7.80
N ALA A 7 0.78 -10.19 -6.49
CA ALA A 7 0.58 -9.13 -5.50
C ALA A 7 1.49 -7.94 -5.79
N PHE A 8 2.76 -8.20 -6.07
CA PHE A 8 3.70 -7.13 -6.42
C PHE A 8 3.25 -6.40 -7.69
N ALA A 9 2.87 -7.16 -8.74
CA ALA A 9 2.42 -6.57 -10.01
C ALA A 9 1.16 -5.71 -9.84
N VAL A 10 0.21 -6.16 -9.02
CA VAL A 10 -1.01 -5.38 -8.71
C VAL A 10 -0.64 -4.05 -8.05
N GLY A 11 0.22 -4.08 -7.05
CA GLY A 11 0.67 -2.86 -6.37
C GLY A 11 1.50 -1.97 -7.28
N ALA A 12 2.41 -2.55 -8.05
CA ALA A 12 3.28 -1.82 -8.96
C ALA A 12 2.51 -1.16 -10.11
N THR A 13 1.35 -1.71 -10.48
CA THR A 13 0.47 -1.14 -11.50
C THR A 13 -0.58 -0.22 -10.89
N GLY A 14 -1.21 -0.65 -9.79
CA GLY A 14 -2.32 0.06 -9.16
C GLY A 14 -1.90 1.39 -8.54
N TYR A 15 -0.77 1.44 -7.87
CA TYR A 15 -0.29 2.66 -7.21
C TYR A 15 -0.02 3.77 -8.24
N PRO A 16 0.74 3.54 -9.33
CA PRO A 16 0.91 4.55 -10.37
C PRO A 16 -0.40 4.97 -11.03
N CYS A 17 -1.35 4.05 -11.22
CA CYS A 17 -2.67 4.40 -11.74
C CYS A 17 -3.39 5.40 -10.84
N ILE A 18 -3.39 5.15 -9.52
CA ILE A 18 -3.98 6.06 -8.54
C ILE A 18 -3.27 7.42 -8.59
N GLU A 19 -1.95 7.43 -8.66
CA GLU A 19 -1.15 8.65 -8.74
C GLU A 19 -1.48 9.47 -9.99
N ILE A 20 -1.57 8.82 -11.15
CA ILE A 20 -1.92 9.50 -12.40
C ILE A 20 -3.33 10.10 -12.31
N LEU A 21 -4.30 9.36 -11.75
CA LEU A 21 -5.66 9.85 -11.58
C LEU A 21 -5.75 11.02 -10.60
N ALA A 22 -4.96 10.97 -9.52
CA ALA A 22 -4.99 11.99 -8.48
C ALA A 22 -4.12 13.21 -8.80
N ARG A 23 -2.96 13.02 -9.42
CA ARG A 23 -1.94 14.05 -9.59
C ARG A 23 -1.51 14.27 -11.05
N GLY A 24 -1.95 13.43 -11.98
CA GLY A 24 -1.63 13.54 -13.40
C GLY A 24 -0.26 13.02 -13.81
N HIS A 25 0.54 12.53 -12.85
CA HIS A 25 1.87 11.99 -13.12
C HIS A 25 2.26 10.94 -12.10
N THR A 26 3.24 10.13 -12.44
CA THR A 26 3.83 9.15 -11.53
C THR A 26 5.33 9.00 -11.82
N HIS A 27 6.00 8.17 -11.04
CA HIS A 27 7.43 7.88 -11.17
C HIS A 27 7.66 6.38 -10.94
N TRP A 28 8.71 5.81 -11.55
CA TRP A 28 8.99 4.38 -11.41
C TRP A 28 9.20 3.95 -9.96
N SER A 29 9.73 4.83 -9.11
CA SER A 29 9.89 4.56 -7.69
C SER A 29 8.56 4.32 -6.99
N MET A 30 7.48 4.93 -7.47
CA MET A 30 6.13 4.73 -6.95
C MET A 30 5.59 3.34 -7.30
N ALA A 31 5.93 2.83 -8.49
CA ALA A 31 5.58 1.47 -8.87
C ALA A 31 6.25 0.45 -7.94
N LEU A 32 7.53 0.64 -7.65
CA LEU A 32 8.27 -0.22 -6.73
C LEU A 32 7.67 -0.15 -5.32
N LEU A 33 7.40 1.05 -4.83
CA LEU A 33 6.78 1.28 -3.53
C LEU A 33 5.41 0.61 -3.43
N GLY A 34 4.56 0.78 -4.46
CA GLY A 34 3.24 0.16 -4.52
C GLY A 34 3.30 -1.36 -4.47
N GLY A 35 4.24 -1.96 -5.20
CA GLY A 35 4.45 -3.40 -5.18
C GLY A 35 4.85 -3.91 -3.80
N ILE A 36 5.78 -3.24 -3.15
CA ILE A 36 6.22 -3.58 -1.79
C ILE A 36 5.07 -3.44 -0.79
N CYS A 37 4.27 -2.39 -0.91
CA CYS A 37 3.13 -2.17 -0.01
C CYS A 37 2.11 -3.29 -0.13
N VAL A 38 1.73 -3.70 -1.35
CA VAL A 38 0.76 -4.79 -1.52
C VAL A 38 1.32 -6.11 -1.00
N LEU A 39 2.60 -6.39 -1.20
CA LEU A 39 3.24 -7.58 -0.60
C LEU A 39 3.10 -7.59 0.92
N ALA A 40 3.29 -6.43 1.56
CA ALA A 40 3.13 -6.30 3.01
C ALA A 40 1.68 -6.54 3.44
N LEU A 41 0.71 -6.00 2.70
CA LEU A 41 -0.72 -6.21 3.00
C LEU A 41 -1.09 -7.69 2.89
N VAL A 42 -0.62 -8.37 1.86
CA VAL A 42 -0.85 -9.81 1.69
C VAL A 42 -0.21 -10.60 2.84
N TRP A 43 1.00 -10.21 3.24
CA TRP A 43 1.68 -10.85 4.38
C TRP A 43 0.86 -10.69 5.67
N ILE A 44 0.35 -9.48 5.96
CA ILE A 44 -0.49 -9.21 7.13
C ILE A 44 -1.75 -10.08 7.09
N ALA A 45 -2.42 -10.15 5.94
CA ALA A 45 -3.65 -10.92 5.77
C ALA A 45 -3.43 -12.40 6.04
N ARG A 46 -2.29 -12.95 5.61
CA ARG A 46 -1.96 -14.37 5.79
C ARG A 46 -1.46 -14.68 7.19
N ARG A 47 -0.69 -13.77 7.77
CA ARG A 47 -0.12 -13.97 9.11
C ARG A 47 -1.16 -13.87 10.21
N TYR A 48 -2.16 -13.01 10.01
CA TYR A 48 -3.19 -12.71 11.01
C TYR A 48 -4.60 -12.80 10.41
N PRO A 49 -5.01 -13.99 9.91
CA PRO A 49 -6.28 -14.09 9.16
C PRO A 49 -7.53 -13.86 10.01
N GLY A 50 -7.45 -14.11 11.33
CA GLY A 50 -8.57 -13.91 12.26
C GLY A 50 -8.66 -12.50 12.85
N MET A 51 -7.73 -11.61 12.50
CA MET A 51 -7.69 -10.26 13.06
C MET A 51 -8.83 -9.41 12.52
N ASN A 52 -9.35 -8.50 13.34
CA ASN A 52 -10.35 -7.52 12.92
C ASN A 52 -9.84 -6.76 11.69
N ILE A 53 -10.71 -6.54 10.70
CA ILE A 53 -10.32 -5.91 9.44
C ILE A 53 -9.84 -4.46 9.66
N ALA A 54 -10.42 -3.73 10.61
CA ALA A 54 -9.98 -2.37 10.94
C ALA A 54 -8.56 -2.37 11.51
N VAL A 55 -8.21 -3.38 12.30
CA VAL A 55 -6.85 -3.54 12.85
C VAL A 55 -5.86 -3.91 11.74
N GLN A 56 -6.25 -4.80 10.83
CA GLN A 56 -5.42 -5.11 9.66
C GLN A 56 -5.17 -3.86 8.82
N ALA A 57 -6.23 -3.07 8.57
CA ALA A 57 -6.11 -1.82 7.83
C ALA A 57 -5.20 -0.81 8.54
N ALA A 58 -5.27 -0.72 9.86
CA ALA A 58 -4.39 0.15 10.64
C ALA A 58 -2.92 -0.29 10.53
N LEU A 59 -2.65 -1.59 10.60
CA LEU A 59 -1.30 -2.13 10.42
C LEU A 59 -0.79 -1.87 9.00
N GLY A 60 -1.63 -2.08 8.00
CA GLY A 60 -1.30 -1.79 6.60
C GLY A 60 -0.98 -0.32 6.39
N THR A 61 -1.79 0.57 6.96
CA THR A 61 -1.58 2.02 6.91
C THR A 61 -0.27 2.41 7.57
N ALA A 62 0.02 1.84 8.74
CA ALA A 62 1.28 2.10 9.44
C ALA A 62 2.48 1.69 8.59
N PHE A 63 2.41 0.52 7.93
CA PHE A 63 3.46 0.07 7.03
C PHE A 63 3.62 1.00 5.82
N ILE A 64 2.52 1.35 5.16
CA ILE A 64 2.55 2.23 3.98
C ILE A 64 3.14 3.59 4.35
N THR A 65 2.70 4.17 5.47
CA THR A 65 3.20 5.46 5.96
C THR A 65 4.69 5.40 6.26
N ALA A 66 5.15 4.34 6.94
CA ALA A 66 6.57 4.15 7.24
C ALA A 66 7.39 3.97 5.95
N ALA A 67 6.86 3.21 4.99
CA ALA A 67 7.51 2.99 3.69
C ALA A 67 7.59 4.30 2.88
N GLU A 68 6.52 5.10 2.88
CA GLU A 68 6.53 6.42 2.23
C GLU A 68 7.56 7.35 2.86
N LEU A 69 7.66 7.35 4.18
CA LEU A 69 8.65 8.17 4.86
C LEU A 69 10.07 7.74 4.48
N ALA A 70 10.35 6.43 4.53
CA ALA A 70 11.68 5.90 4.19
C ALA A 70 12.05 6.18 2.73
N VAL A 71 11.16 5.84 1.80
CA VAL A 71 11.39 6.07 0.37
C VAL A 71 11.45 7.55 0.06
N GLY A 72 10.55 8.35 0.65
CA GLY A 72 10.53 9.80 0.46
C GLY A 72 11.81 10.49 0.93
N LEU A 73 12.34 10.07 2.08
CA LEU A 73 13.62 10.61 2.57
C LEU A 73 14.77 10.31 1.59
N VAL A 74 14.72 9.16 0.93
CA VAL A 74 15.72 8.80 -0.08
C VAL A 74 15.50 9.57 -1.39
N VAL A 75 14.33 9.42 -2.01
CA VAL A 75 14.11 9.93 -3.38
C VAL A 75 13.87 11.43 -3.41
N ASN A 76 13.18 11.99 -2.44
CA ASN A 76 12.80 13.41 -2.45
C ASN A 76 13.84 14.28 -1.76
N ARG A 77 14.44 13.83 -0.67
CA ARG A 77 15.39 14.64 0.10
C ARG A 77 16.85 14.33 -0.23
N ALA A 78 17.28 13.08 -0.16
CA ALA A 78 18.68 12.72 -0.42
C ALA A 78 19.05 12.85 -1.90
N LEU A 79 18.18 12.37 -2.80
CA LEU A 79 18.40 12.40 -4.25
C LEU A 79 17.80 13.66 -4.91
N GLY A 80 16.91 14.37 -4.23
CA GLY A 80 16.33 15.59 -4.76
C GLY A 80 15.40 15.40 -5.96
N TRP A 81 14.82 14.20 -6.14
CA TRP A 81 14.00 13.86 -7.30
C TRP A 81 12.61 14.50 -7.28
N GLN A 82 12.17 15.00 -6.11
CA GLN A 82 10.87 15.65 -5.94
C GLN A 82 9.69 14.83 -6.51
N VAL A 83 9.68 13.54 -6.20
CA VAL A 83 8.62 12.62 -6.66
C VAL A 83 7.28 13.02 -6.07
N TRP A 84 7.27 13.38 -4.79
CA TRP A 84 6.11 14.00 -4.12
C TRP A 84 6.56 14.94 -3.02
N ASP A 85 5.65 15.84 -2.60
CA ASP A 85 5.93 16.82 -1.55
C ASP A 85 4.64 17.16 -0.81
N TYR A 86 4.58 16.80 0.47
CA TYR A 86 3.46 17.12 1.37
C TYR A 86 3.77 18.27 2.31
N SER A 87 4.79 19.07 2.04
CA SER A 87 5.23 20.15 2.93
C SER A 87 4.15 21.18 3.20
N ARG A 88 3.16 21.32 2.32
CA ARG A 88 2.01 22.22 2.51
C ARG A 88 0.85 21.58 3.25
N GLU A 89 0.90 20.28 3.49
CA GLU A 89 -0.19 19.56 4.16
C GLU A 89 -0.07 19.67 5.67
N PHE A 90 -1.22 19.75 6.34
CA PHE A 90 -1.28 19.85 7.80
C PHE A 90 -0.67 18.59 8.43
N GLY A 91 0.16 18.81 9.45
CA GLY A 91 0.76 17.70 10.21
C GLY A 91 1.77 16.88 9.44
N ASN A 92 2.28 17.37 8.29
CA ASN A 92 3.28 16.63 7.54
C ASN A 92 4.55 16.40 8.36
N VAL A 93 5.22 15.27 8.10
CA VAL A 93 6.53 14.94 8.69
C VAL A 93 7.56 14.99 7.58
N LEU A 94 8.43 15.99 7.66
CA LEU A 94 9.52 16.22 6.71
C LEU A 94 9.06 16.32 5.24
N GLY A 95 7.77 16.66 5.02
CA GLY A 95 7.18 16.77 3.68
C GLY A 95 6.91 15.42 3.00
N GLN A 96 7.14 14.29 3.68
CA GLN A 96 7.06 12.96 3.06
C GLN A 96 5.78 12.22 3.38
N ILE A 97 5.17 12.48 4.52
CA ILE A 97 3.92 11.86 4.97
C ILE A 97 3.03 12.92 5.61
N CYS A 98 1.72 12.68 5.64
CA CYS A 98 0.78 13.54 6.35
C CYS A 98 -0.44 12.75 6.81
N PRO A 99 -1.17 13.24 7.86
CA PRO A 99 -2.35 12.53 8.39
C PRO A 99 -3.45 12.30 7.36
N LEU A 100 -3.69 13.27 6.47
CA LEU A 100 -4.74 13.17 5.47
C LEU A 100 -4.52 11.98 4.52
N PHE A 101 -3.31 11.83 3.98
CA PHE A 101 -3.00 10.73 3.07
C PHE A 101 -2.91 9.40 3.80
N SER A 102 -2.45 9.38 5.06
CA SER A 102 -2.49 8.17 5.89
C SER A 102 -3.93 7.71 6.12
N PHE A 103 -4.86 8.63 6.31
CA PHE A 103 -6.28 8.33 6.41
C PHE A 103 -6.83 7.73 5.09
N TYR A 104 -6.42 8.28 3.94
CA TYR A 104 -6.78 7.72 2.65
C TYR A 104 -6.24 6.29 2.46
N TRP A 105 -5.02 6.03 2.92
CA TRP A 105 -4.46 4.67 2.90
C TRP A 105 -5.26 3.72 3.78
N PHE A 106 -5.71 4.17 4.93
CA PHE A 106 -6.58 3.37 5.80
C PHE A 106 -7.88 3.01 5.08
N LEU A 107 -8.54 3.98 4.46
CA LEU A 107 -9.78 3.76 3.71
C LEU A 107 -9.56 2.80 2.53
N LEU A 108 -8.42 2.89 1.86
CA LEU A 108 -8.08 2.00 0.75
C LEU A 108 -7.76 0.57 1.24
N CYS A 109 -7.11 0.46 2.38
CA CYS A 109 -6.77 -0.85 2.97
C CYS A 109 -8.01 -1.67 3.34
N LEU A 110 -9.10 -1.02 3.76
CA LEU A 110 -10.32 -1.73 4.15
C LEU A 110 -10.84 -2.63 3.01
N PRO A 111 -11.13 -2.13 1.79
CA PRO A 111 -11.56 -3.00 0.70
C PRO A 111 -10.50 -3.98 0.24
N VAL A 112 -9.21 -3.61 0.30
CA VAL A 112 -8.12 -4.50 -0.07
C VAL A 112 -8.10 -5.73 0.84
N PHE A 113 -8.16 -5.54 2.16
CA PHE A 113 -8.22 -6.67 3.09
C PHE A 113 -9.51 -7.45 2.95
N GLY A 114 -10.64 -6.80 2.65
CA GLY A 114 -11.89 -7.46 2.34
C GLY A 114 -11.77 -8.40 1.14
N LEU A 115 -11.16 -7.94 0.06
CA LEU A 115 -10.91 -8.74 -1.14
C LEU A 115 -9.95 -9.90 -0.87
N LEU A 116 -8.91 -9.66 -0.07
CA LEU A 116 -7.96 -10.71 0.29
C LEU A 116 -8.62 -11.82 1.11
N ARG A 117 -9.53 -11.45 2.02
CA ARG A 117 -10.33 -12.43 2.79
C ARG A 117 -11.25 -13.24 1.89
N LEU A 118 -11.93 -12.57 0.96
CA LEU A 118 -12.81 -13.23 0.00
C LEU A 118 -12.03 -14.20 -0.88
N ALA A 119 -10.88 -13.79 -1.39
CA ALA A 119 -10.01 -14.65 -2.20
C ALA A 119 -9.53 -15.87 -1.42
N ALA A 120 -9.17 -15.69 -0.15
CA ALA A 120 -8.72 -16.78 0.72
C ALA A 120 -9.85 -17.81 0.96
N ARG A 121 -11.07 -17.32 1.19
CA ARG A 121 -12.25 -18.17 1.37
C ARG A 121 -12.56 -18.95 0.09
N TRP A 122 -12.48 -18.31 -1.05
CA TRP A 122 -12.75 -18.92 -2.34
C TRP A 122 -11.73 -20.02 -2.66
N LYS A 123 -10.46 -19.75 -2.39
CA LYS A 123 -9.38 -20.71 -2.57
C LYS A 123 -9.56 -21.92 -1.65
N ALA A 124 -9.90 -21.71 -0.38
CA ALA A 124 -10.15 -22.78 0.57
C ALA A 124 -11.33 -23.65 0.14
N LYS A 125 -12.41 -23.04 -0.36
CA LYS A 125 -13.59 -23.76 -0.87
C LYS A 125 -13.24 -24.63 -2.07
N ARG A 126 -12.48 -24.10 -3.02
CA ARG A 126 -12.04 -24.89 -4.20
C ARG A 126 -11.17 -26.07 -3.81
N THR A 127 -10.31 -25.91 -2.82
CA THR A 127 -9.44 -26.98 -2.34
C THR A 127 -10.24 -28.09 -1.65
N SER A 128 -11.32 -27.74 -0.93
CA SER A 128 -12.17 -28.72 -0.24
C SER A 128 -13.05 -29.54 -1.18
N GLU A 129 -13.29 -29.05 -2.40
CA GLU A 129 -14.10 -29.75 -3.42
C GLU A 129 -13.27 -30.76 -4.24
N VAL A 130 -11.95 -30.79 -4.06
CA VAL A 130 -11.04 -31.72 -4.70
C VAL A 130 -10.62 -32.79 -3.69
#